data_3a83d18065b78ae5a61183633bdeca08
#
_entry.id   3a83d18065b78ae5a61183633bdeca08
#
_cell.length_a   1.000
_cell.length_b   1.000
_cell.length_c   1.000
_cell.angle_alpha   90.00
_cell.angle_beta   90.00
_cell.angle_gamma   90.00
#
_symmetry.space_group_name_H-M   'P 1'
#
loop_
_entity.id
_entity.type
_entity.pdbx_description
1 polymer ?
#
loop_
_entity_poly.entity_id
_entity_poly.type
_entity_poly.pdbx_seq_one_letter_code
_entity_poly.pdbx_strand_id
1 'polypeptide(L)'
;MLINDSSESDPTKIAEGFNSFFSSIAEKLQGNIHSVNTDYKKYLSHRVDTNFVMHSADTEEILRIILSLNNSKSSGPNSIPTEVLKLLGPNICYPLKEIINISFATGKYPDKLKIAEIVAVFKNKGDPRLVNNYRPISLLSNINKIFEKLVYARLYSFLELHECIFELQFGFRSKHSTNHALTSLTETIRHALDNSNFACRIFVDFQKAFDTVDHDILLNKLEHYGVRGRANDWFKSYNKSITVCIC
;
A
#
# COMPACT_ATOMS: atom_id res chain seq x y z
N MET A 1 -26.71 -7.37 10.16
CA MET A 1 -25.62 -6.44 10.57
C MET A 1 -26.14 -5.42 11.56
N LEU A 2 -25.30 -4.93 12.46
CA LEU A 2 -25.61 -3.80 13.33
C LEU A 2 -25.04 -2.53 12.70
N ILE A 3 -25.92 -1.64 12.27
CA ILE A 3 -25.59 -0.36 11.66
C ILE A 3 -26.31 0.72 12.47
N ASN A 4 -25.55 1.67 13.04
CA ASN A 4 -26.07 2.71 13.92
C ASN A 4 -26.99 2.14 15.03
N ASP A 5 -26.53 1.07 15.69
CA ASP A 5 -27.21 0.37 16.78
C ASP A 5 -28.57 -0.30 16.39
N SER A 6 -28.90 -0.35 15.11
CA SER A 6 -30.08 -1.04 14.59
C SER A 6 -29.69 -2.30 13.81
N SER A 7 -30.51 -3.38 13.92
CA SER A 7 -30.31 -4.60 13.16
C SER A 7 -30.81 -4.42 11.73
N GLU A 8 -29.93 -4.53 10.75
CA GLU A 8 -30.25 -4.42 9.33
C GLU A 8 -30.02 -5.76 8.63
N SER A 9 -30.94 -6.13 7.74
CA SER A 9 -30.90 -7.36 6.93
C SER A 9 -30.93 -7.09 5.42
N ASP A 10 -31.24 -5.88 4.99
CA ASP A 10 -31.21 -5.47 3.59
C ASP A 10 -29.76 -5.38 3.10
N PRO A 11 -29.36 -6.18 2.07
CA PRO A 11 -28.00 -6.18 1.55
C PRO A 11 -27.51 -4.79 1.10
N THR A 12 -28.38 -3.98 0.47
CA THR A 12 -28.04 -2.64 -0.01
C THR A 12 -27.70 -1.72 1.14
N LYS A 13 -28.53 -1.70 2.18
CA LYS A 13 -28.29 -0.87 3.37
C LYS A 13 -27.06 -1.35 4.16
N ILE A 14 -26.80 -2.66 4.16
CA ILE A 14 -25.59 -3.22 4.76
C ILE A 14 -24.35 -2.72 4.00
N ALA A 15 -24.36 -2.76 2.65
CA ALA A 15 -23.27 -2.23 1.83
C ALA A 15 -23.05 -0.72 2.06
N GLU A 16 -24.13 0.07 2.12
CA GLU A 16 -24.07 1.50 2.45
C GLU A 16 -23.48 1.74 3.85
N GLY A 17 -23.84 0.92 4.83
CA GLY A 17 -23.31 0.97 6.18
C GLY A 17 -21.79 0.72 6.21
N PHE A 18 -21.31 -0.28 5.49
CA PHE A 18 -19.87 -0.53 5.32
C PHE A 18 -19.17 0.63 4.62
N ASN A 19 -19.77 1.16 3.55
CA ASN A 19 -19.21 2.29 2.81
C ASN A 19 -19.05 3.53 3.70
N SER A 20 -20.10 3.91 4.39
CA SER A 20 -20.07 5.03 5.34
C SER A 20 -19.02 4.82 6.44
N PHE A 21 -18.94 3.60 6.97
CA PHE A 21 -17.96 3.26 8.00
C PHE A 21 -16.52 3.34 7.50
N PHE A 22 -16.20 2.71 6.36
CA PHE A 22 -14.84 2.66 5.86
C PHE A 22 -14.37 4.02 5.33
N SER A 23 -15.23 4.82 4.71
CA SER A 23 -14.89 6.17 4.23
C SER A 23 -14.65 7.17 5.35
N SER A 24 -15.39 7.06 6.47
CA SER A 24 -15.28 8.03 7.58
C SER A 24 -14.24 7.70 8.64
N ILE A 25 -13.65 6.50 8.60
CA ILE A 25 -12.81 6.02 9.70
C ILE A 25 -11.46 6.77 9.80
N ALA A 26 -10.86 7.12 8.67
CA ALA A 26 -9.60 7.86 8.64
C ALA A 26 -9.79 9.26 9.26
N GLU A 27 -10.84 9.97 8.86
CA GLU A 27 -11.18 11.29 9.41
C GLU A 27 -11.48 11.23 10.91
N LYS A 28 -12.25 10.23 11.35
CA LYS A 28 -12.55 10.02 12.78
C LYS A 28 -11.28 9.74 13.61
N LEU A 29 -10.35 8.97 13.07
CA LEU A 29 -9.10 8.68 13.76
C LEU A 29 -8.19 9.91 13.79
N GLN A 30 -8.09 10.66 12.68
CA GLN A 30 -7.33 11.91 12.63
C GLN A 30 -7.87 12.97 13.58
N GLY A 31 -9.19 13.11 13.70
CA GLY A 31 -9.83 14.05 14.62
C GLY A 31 -9.51 13.78 16.11
N ASN A 32 -9.15 12.55 16.46
CA ASN A 32 -8.75 12.15 17.81
C ASN A 32 -7.25 12.31 18.08
N ILE A 33 -6.44 12.60 17.06
CA ILE A 33 -5.01 12.84 17.23
C ILE A 33 -4.83 14.29 17.64
N HIS A 34 -4.42 14.52 18.89
CA HIS A 34 -3.99 15.85 19.30
C HIS A 34 -2.82 16.28 18.42
N SER A 35 -2.96 17.42 17.75
CA SER A 35 -1.91 17.99 16.92
C SER A 35 -0.68 18.26 17.81
N VAL A 36 0.25 17.34 17.81
CA VAL A 36 1.57 17.60 18.38
C VAL A 36 2.31 18.42 17.34
N ASN A 37 2.70 19.63 17.69
CA ASN A 37 3.46 20.53 16.81
C ASN A 37 4.92 20.03 16.69
N THR A 38 5.05 18.75 16.31
CA THR A 38 6.35 18.11 16.15
C THR A 38 6.69 18.06 14.67
N ASP A 39 7.73 18.78 14.30
CA ASP A 39 8.25 18.71 12.94
C ASP A 39 8.82 17.31 12.67
N TYR A 40 8.07 16.50 11.89
CA TYR A 40 8.47 15.16 11.51
C TYR A 40 9.81 15.11 10.75
N LYS A 41 10.24 16.23 10.15
CA LYS A 41 11.51 16.34 9.41
C LYS A 41 12.73 16.04 10.30
N LYS A 42 12.60 16.24 11.61
CA LYS A 42 13.65 15.89 12.58
C LYS A 42 13.97 14.39 12.65
N TYR A 43 13.02 13.55 12.21
CA TYR A 43 13.13 12.09 12.23
C TYR A 43 13.49 11.50 10.87
N LEU A 44 13.69 12.35 9.84
CA LEU A 44 14.16 11.87 8.55
C LEU A 44 15.66 11.58 8.65
N SER A 45 16.09 10.49 8.02
CA SER A 45 17.50 10.18 7.85
C SER A 45 18.16 11.14 6.85
N HIS A 46 19.34 10.82 6.37
CA HIS A 46 20.06 11.63 5.38
C HIS A 46 19.19 11.94 4.14
N ARG A 47 19.37 13.13 3.60
CA ARG A 47 18.74 13.51 2.34
C ARG A 47 19.46 12.85 1.17
N VAL A 48 18.70 12.34 0.21
CA VAL A 48 19.25 11.81 -1.03
C VAL A 48 19.27 12.91 -2.08
N ASP A 49 20.46 13.27 -2.57
CA ASP A 49 20.61 14.32 -3.59
C ASP A 49 20.34 13.80 -5.01
N THR A 50 20.59 12.53 -5.25
CA THR A 50 20.26 11.87 -6.52
C THR A 50 18.75 11.82 -6.75
N ASN A 51 18.32 12.12 -7.97
CA ASN A 51 16.90 12.05 -8.30
C ASN A 51 16.50 10.64 -8.75
N PHE A 52 15.39 10.16 -8.19
CA PHE A 52 14.73 8.96 -8.66
C PHE A 52 14.15 9.17 -10.06
N VAL A 53 14.44 8.25 -10.97
CA VAL A 53 13.94 8.28 -12.35
C VAL A 53 13.05 7.07 -12.60
N MET A 54 11.84 7.32 -13.08
CA MET A 54 10.96 6.27 -13.60
C MET A 54 11.39 5.88 -15.01
N HIS A 55 12.33 4.94 -15.12
CA HIS A 55 12.76 4.39 -16.41
C HIS A 55 11.59 3.74 -17.14
N SER A 56 11.62 3.85 -18.47
CA SER A 56 10.64 3.21 -19.34
C SER A 56 10.58 1.70 -19.10
N ALA A 57 9.39 1.13 -19.19
CA ALA A 57 9.18 -0.30 -19.20
C ALA A 57 9.31 -0.84 -20.63
N ASP A 58 9.83 -2.05 -20.77
CA ASP A 58 9.83 -2.78 -22.03
C ASP A 58 8.77 -3.90 -22.04
N THR A 59 8.54 -4.49 -23.20
CA THR A 59 7.53 -5.54 -23.39
C THR A 59 7.89 -6.83 -22.65
N GLU A 60 9.16 -7.15 -22.52
CA GLU A 60 9.63 -8.36 -21.83
C GLU A 60 9.45 -8.24 -20.31
N GLU A 61 9.72 -7.06 -19.75
CA GLU A 61 9.48 -6.77 -18.33
C GLU A 61 7.99 -6.90 -18.00
N ILE A 62 7.14 -6.32 -18.84
CA ILE A 62 5.67 -6.39 -18.67
C ILE A 62 5.19 -7.83 -18.77
N LEU A 63 5.67 -8.59 -19.76
CA LEU A 63 5.30 -9.99 -19.94
C LEU A 63 5.72 -10.84 -18.71
N ARG A 64 6.94 -10.65 -18.21
CA ARG A 64 7.40 -11.34 -16.98
C ARG A 64 6.49 -11.04 -15.79
N ILE A 65 6.05 -9.78 -15.65
CA ILE A 65 5.12 -9.38 -14.59
C ILE A 65 3.76 -10.06 -14.78
N ILE A 66 3.19 -10.05 -15.98
CA ILE A 66 1.92 -10.72 -16.30
C ILE A 66 2.00 -12.20 -15.93
N LEU A 67 3.04 -12.90 -16.37
CA LEU A 67 3.23 -14.32 -16.08
C LEU A 67 3.41 -14.61 -14.58
N SER A 68 3.97 -13.67 -13.81
CA SER A 68 4.14 -13.76 -12.35
C SER A 68 2.87 -13.52 -11.54
N LEU A 69 1.78 -13.03 -12.15
CA LEU A 69 0.54 -12.80 -11.44
C LEU A 69 -0.09 -14.13 -11.02
N ASN A 70 -0.59 -14.20 -9.79
CA ASN A 70 -1.32 -15.37 -9.32
C ASN A 70 -2.70 -15.43 -9.98
N ASN A 71 -3.12 -16.63 -10.34
CA ASN A 71 -4.47 -16.87 -10.81
C ASN A 71 -5.43 -16.75 -9.62
N SER A 72 -5.83 -15.51 -9.29
CA SER A 72 -6.80 -15.27 -8.22
C SER A 72 -8.21 -15.32 -8.77
N LYS A 73 -9.13 -15.87 -7.98
CA LYS A 73 -10.55 -15.96 -8.35
C LYS A 73 -11.25 -14.61 -8.34
N SER A 74 -10.69 -13.57 -7.69
CA SER A 74 -11.26 -12.23 -7.63
C SER A 74 -10.36 -11.23 -8.37
N SER A 75 -10.90 -10.67 -9.40
CA SER A 75 -10.40 -9.51 -10.12
C SER A 75 -11.29 -8.33 -9.76
N GLY A 76 -10.71 -7.13 -9.67
CA GLY A 76 -11.48 -5.90 -9.39
C GLY A 76 -12.47 -5.56 -10.53
N PRO A 77 -13.21 -4.48 -10.41
CA PRO A 77 -14.26 -4.09 -11.34
C PRO A 77 -13.71 -3.96 -12.78
N ASN A 78 -14.47 -4.48 -13.74
CA ASN A 78 -14.11 -4.49 -15.17
C ASN A 78 -12.73 -5.08 -15.48
N SER A 79 -12.27 -5.99 -14.67
CA SER A 79 -10.92 -6.56 -14.75
C SER A 79 -10.89 -7.77 -15.68
N ILE A 80 -9.87 -7.81 -16.53
CA ILE A 80 -9.55 -9.01 -17.32
C ILE A 80 -9.02 -10.07 -16.35
N PRO A 81 -9.60 -11.29 -16.32
CA PRO A 81 -9.07 -12.39 -15.51
C PRO A 81 -7.59 -12.65 -15.77
N THR A 82 -6.87 -13.05 -14.74
CA THR A 82 -5.41 -13.26 -14.85
C THR A 82 -5.06 -14.31 -15.91
N GLU A 83 -5.85 -15.37 -16.03
CA GLU A 83 -5.67 -16.42 -17.03
C GLU A 83 -5.78 -15.86 -18.45
N VAL A 84 -6.80 -15.03 -18.71
CA VAL A 84 -7.00 -14.37 -19.99
C VAL A 84 -5.87 -13.38 -20.28
N LEU A 85 -5.45 -12.63 -19.28
CA LEU A 85 -4.33 -11.69 -19.40
C LEU A 85 -3.03 -12.41 -19.75
N LYS A 86 -2.77 -13.58 -19.17
CA LYS A 86 -1.60 -14.42 -19.51
C LYS A 86 -1.66 -14.97 -20.93
N LEU A 87 -2.84 -15.40 -21.39
CA LEU A 87 -3.02 -15.86 -22.77
C LEU A 87 -2.81 -14.74 -23.78
N LEU A 88 -3.27 -13.53 -23.47
CA LEU A 88 -3.11 -12.34 -24.31
C LEU A 88 -1.75 -11.67 -24.15
N GLY A 89 -0.93 -12.13 -23.19
CA GLY A 89 0.33 -11.49 -22.80
C GLY A 89 1.18 -10.96 -23.97
N PRO A 90 1.57 -11.79 -24.95
CA PRO A 90 2.37 -11.34 -26.07
C PRO A 90 1.74 -10.20 -26.88
N ASN A 91 0.41 -10.21 -27.04
CA ASN A 91 -0.32 -9.25 -27.84
C ASN A 91 -0.65 -7.94 -27.09
N ILE A 92 -0.86 -8.03 -25.77
CA ILE A 92 -1.24 -6.89 -24.93
C ILE A 92 -0.03 -6.11 -24.38
N CYS A 93 1.17 -6.71 -24.36
CA CYS A 93 2.37 -6.07 -23.82
C CYS A 93 2.72 -4.77 -24.54
N TYR A 94 2.58 -4.70 -25.86
CA TYR A 94 2.90 -3.49 -26.61
C TYR A 94 1.99 -2.30 -26.24
N PRO A 95 0.66 -2.39 -26.33
CA PRO A 95 -0.20 -1.28 -25.91
C PRO A 95 -0.07 -0.95 -24.43
N LEU A 96 0.13 -1.92 -23.56
CA LEU A 96 0.40 -1.66 -22.14
C LEU A 96 1.69 -0.88 -21.93
N LYS A 97 2.77 -1.23 -22.64
CA LYS A 97 4.04 -0.52 -22.61
C LYS A 97 3.85 0.96 -22.96
N GLU A 98 3.11 1.26 -24.02
CA GLU A 98 2.87 2.64 -24.44
C GLU A 98 2.10 3.42 -23.36
N ILE A 99 1.02 2.85 -22.81
CA ILE A 99 0.23 3.49 -21.76
C ILE A 99 1.07 3.75 -20.49
N ILE A 100 1.86 2.75 -20.07
CA ILE A 100 2.73 2.83 -18.89
C ILE A 100 3.79 3.92 -19.09
N ASN A 101 4.47 3.92 -20.23
CA ASN A 101 5.54 4.86 -20.52
C ASN A 101 5.04 6.30 -20.66
N ILE A 102 3.87 6.49 -21.27
CA ILE A 102 3.19 7.80 -21.29
C ILE A 102 2.86 8.25 -19.85
N SER A 103 2.35 7.36 -19.01
CA SER A 103 2.06 7.66 -17.61
C SER A 103 3.32 8.10 -16.85
N PHE A 104 4.44 7.40 -17.02
CA PHE A 104 5.72 7.75 -16.39
C PHE A 104 6.29 9.06 -16.92
N ALA A 105 6.23 9.27 -18.24
CA ALA A 105 6.73 10.49 -18.88
C ALA A 105 5.92 11.73 -18.52
N THR A 106 4.61 11.59 -18.31
CA THR A 106 3.72 12.70 -17.98
C THR A 106 3.56 12.94 -16.49
N GLY A 107 3.97 12.00 -15.63
CA GLY A 107 3.74 12.07 -14.18
C GLY A 107 2.26 11.95 -13.82
N LYS A 108 1.46 11.27 -14.65
CA LYS A 108 0.01 11.10 -14.44
C LYS A 108 -0.37 9.63 -14.38
N TYR A 109 -1.01 9.23 -13.31
CA TYR A 109 -1.60 7.90 -13.19
C TYR A 109 -2.97 7.87 -13.86
N PRO A 110 -3.32 6.82 -14.64
CA PRO A 110 -4.59 6.76 -15.35
C PRO A 110 -5.79 6.70 -14.41
N ASP A 111 -6.74 7.64 -14.54
CA ASP A 111 -7.89 7.74 -13.61
C ASP A 111 -8.78 6.50 -13.63
N LYS A 112 -8.94 5.84 -14.78
CA LYS A 112 -9.71 4.59 -14.89
C LYS A 112 -9.14 3.44 -14.07
N LEU A 113 -7.86 3.48 -13.72
CA LEU A 113 -7.21 2.49 -12.87
C LEU A 113 -7.31 2.80 -11.37
N LYS A 114 -7.82 3.97 -11.00
CA LYS A 114 -8.05 4.38 -9.60
C LYS A 114 -9.36 3.85 -9.01
N ILE A 115 -10.09 3.03 -9.75
CA ILE A 115 -11.36 2.46 -9.29
C ILE A 115 -11.05 1.13 -8.60
N ALA A 116 -11.45 1.00 -7.34
CA ALA A 116 -11.33 -0.22 -6.56
C ALA A 116 -12.70 -0.69 -6.07
N GLU A 117 -12.92 -1.99 -6.09
CA GLU A 117 -14.03 -2.62 -5.41
C GLU A 117 -13.60 -3.02 -4.00
N ILE A 118 -14.38 -2.66 -2.98
CA ILE A 118 -14.07 -3.08 -1.61
C ILE A 118 -14.92 -4.26 -1.21
N VAL A 119 -14.24 -5.31 -0.77
CA VAL A 119 -14.85 -6.47 -0.12
C VAL A 119 -14.58 -6.41 1.38
N ALA A 120 -15.66 -6.44 2.16
CA ALA A 120 -15.58 -6.49 3.61
C ALA A 120 -15.27 -7.92 4.08
N VAL A 121 -14.06 -8.17 4.61
CA VAL A 121 -13.63 -9.50 5.08
C VAL A 121 -13.63 -9.54 6.60
N PHE A 122 -14.38 -10.48 7.17
CA PHE A 122 -14.43 -10.69 8.61
C PHE A 122 -13.06 -11.05 9.20
N LYS A 123 -12.70 -10.45 10.33
CA LYS A 123 -11.40 -10.66 11.00
C LYS A 123 -11.30 -12.01 11.75
N ASN A 124 -12.37 -12.81 11.72
CA ASN A 124 -12.53 -14.04 12.52
C ASN A 124 -12.34 -13.80 14.03
N LYS A 125 -12.66 -12.60 14.52
CA LYS A 125 -12.57 -12.22 15.93
C LYS A 125 -13.67 -11.20 16.26
N GLY A 126 -14.36 -11.42 17.38
CA GLY A 126 -15.46 -10.56 17.85
C GLY A 126 -16.82 -10.93 17.21
N ASP A 127 -17.83 -10.09 17.43
CA ASP A 127 -19.18 -10.31 16.90
C ASP A 127 -19.22 -10.03 15.38
N PRO A 128 -19.62 -11.01 14.54
CA PRO A 128 -19.69 -10.81 13.09
C PRO A 128 -20.77 -9.79 12.66
N ARG A 129 -21.65 -9.40 13.55
CA ARG A 129 -22.66 -8.37 13.26
C ARG A 129 -22.10 -6.95 13.30
N LEU A 130 -20.92 -6.73 13.88
CA LEU A 130 -20.30 -5.42 14.02
C LEU A 130 -19.36 -5.12 12.85
N VAL A 131 -19.59 -4.00 12.17
CA VAL A 131 -18.80 -3.50 11.02
C VAL A 131 -17.31 -3.34 11.38
N ASN A 132 -17.00 -2.97 12.62
CA ASN A 132 -15.63 -2.84 13.13
C ASN A 132 -14.78 -4.13 13.04
N ASN A 133 -15.45 -5.29 13.01
CA ASN A 133 -14.79 -6.59 12.96
C ASN A 133 -14.48 -7.06 11.53
N TYR A 134 -14.61 -6.15 10.56
CA TYR A 134 -14.28 -6.40 9.16
C TYR A 134 -13.06 -5.56 8.71
N ARG A 135 -12.35 -6.10 7.71
CA ARG A 135 -11.27 -5.40 7.00
C ARG A 135 -11.76 -5.04 5.60
N PRO A 136 -11.59 -3.79 5.16
CA PRO A 136 -11.78 -3.46 3.76
C PRO A 136 -10.63 -4.06 2.94
N ILE A 137 -10.93 -4.91 1.97
CA ILE A 137 -9.95 -5.41 1.00
C ILE A 137 -10.28 -4.77 -0.33
N SER A 138 -9.38 -3.91 -0.81
CA SER A 138 -9.51 -3.25 -2.10
C SER A 138 -9.08 -4.19 -3.23
N LEU A 139 -10.01 -4.52 -4.10
CA LEU A 139 -9.77 -5.30 -5.31
C LEU A 139 -9.51 -4.34 -6.47
N LEU A 140 -8.27 -4.31 -6.92
CA LEU A 140 -7.82 -3.52 -8.05
C LEU A 140 -7.74 -4.37 -9.32
N SER A 141 -7.81 -3.72 -10.49
CA SER A 141 -7.65 -4.41 -11.77
C SER A 141 -6.27 -5.05 -11.89
N ASN A 142 -6.17 -6.12 -12.67
CA ASN A 142 -4.88 -6.78 -12.92
C ASN A 142 -3.89 -5.86 -13.67
N ILE A 143 -4.38 -4.92 -14.48
CA ILE A 143 -3.55 -3.90 -15.14
C ILE A 143 -2.94 -2.96 -14.08
N ASN A 144 -3.71 -2.58 -13.06
CA ASN A 144 -3.21 -1.79 -11.95
C ASN A 144 -2.05 -2.49 -11.22
N LYS A 145 -2.18 -3.78 -10.98
CA LYS A 145 -1.11 -4.59 -10.36
C LYS A 145 0.19 -4.61 -11.17
N ILE A 146 0.10 -4.50 -12.51
CA ILE A 146 1.29 -4.39 -13.37
C ILE A 146 1.98 -3.05 -13.15
N PHE A 147 1.24 -1.94 -13.15
CA PHE A 147 1.78 -0.61 -12.84
C PHE A 147 2.46 -0.60 -11.45
N GLU A 148 1.76 -1.10 -10.44
CA GLU A 148 2.28 -1.13 -9.06
C GLU A 148 3.57 -1.94 -8.95
N LYS A 149 3.64 -3.12 -9.58
CA LYS A 149 4.86 -3.95 -9.56
C LYS A 149 6.03 -3.27 -10.26
N LEU A 150 5.79 -2.60 -11.40
CA LEU A 150 6.82 -1.85 -12.11
C LEU A 150 7.38 -0.70 -11.26
N VAL A 151 6.49 0.09 -10.67
CA VAL A 151 6.89 1.23 -9.83
C VAL A 151 7.54 0.75 -8.54
N TYR A 152 6.98 -0.28 -7.91
CA TYR A 152 7.56 -0.89 -6.72
C TYR A 152 8.99 -1.35 -6.96
N ALA A 153 9.25 -2.08 -8.05
CA ALA A 153 10.59 -2.58 -8.33
C ALA A 153 11.60 -1.42 -8.48
N ARG A 154 11.23 -0.36 -9.19
CA ARG A 154 12.09 0.82 -9.40
C ARG A 154 12.33 1.59 -8.10
N LEU A 155 11.25 1.91 -7.39
CA LEU A 155 11.33 2.67 -6.14
C LEU A 155 12.08 1.90 -5.06
N TYR A 156 11.76 0.61 -4.91
CA TYR A 156 12.41 -0.23 -3.90
C TYR A 156 13.92 -0.33 -4.14
N SER A 157 14.33 -0.59 -5.39
CA SER A 157 15.75 -0.65 -5.74
C SER A 157 16.47 0.67 -5.50
N PHE A 158 15.82 1.79 -5.79
CA PHE A 158 16.38 3.12 -5.53
C PHE A 158 16.55 3.37 -4.02
N LEU A 159 15.52 3.08 -3.22
CA LEU A 159 15.56 3.30 -1.76
C LEU A 159 16.58 2.38 -1.07
N GLU A 160 16.72 1.12 -1.52
CA GLU A 160 17.75 0.20 -1.02
C GLU A 160 19.16 0.69 -1.39
N LEU A 161 19.37 1.11 -2.66
CA LEU A 161 20.67 1.61 -3.13
C LEU A 161 21.15 2.82 -2.33
N HIS A 162 20.23 3.68 -1.92
CA HIS A 162 20.54 4.89 -1.17
C HIS A 162 20.33 4.74 0.35
N GLU A 163 20.22 3.52 0.86
CA GLU A 163 20.10 3.21 2.29
C GLU A 163 18.97 3.99 3.01
N CYS A 164 17.86 4.26 2.26
CA CYS A 164 16.71 4.98 2.81
C CYS A 164 15.82 4.12 3.71
N ILE A 165 15.95 2.79 3.61
CA ILE A 165 15.15 1.85 4.38
C ILE A 165 15.90 1.54 5.67
N PHE A 166 15.23 1.75 6.81
CA PHE A 166 15.84 1.52 8.10
C PHE A 166 16.31 0.07 8.24
N GLU A 167 17.52 -0.13 8.74
CA GLU A 167 18.19 -1.43 8.80
C GLU A 167 17.36 -2.48 9.56
N LEU A 168 16.72 -2.09 10.66
CA LEU A 168 15.87 -2.97 11.47
C LEU A 168 14.41 -3.04 11.00
N GLN A 169 14.11 -2.58 9.78
CA GLN A 169 12.80 -2.80 9.17
C GLN A 169 12.73 -4.22 8.61
N PHE A 170 11.98 -5.09 9.24
CA PHE A 170 11.80 -6.48 8.81
C PHE A 170 10.53 -6.71 7.99
N GLY A 171 9.52 -5.84 8.15
CA GLY A 171 8.27 -5.90 7.38
C GLY A 171 8.40 -5.27 5.99
N PHE A 172 7.72 -5.87 4.99
CA PHE A 172 7.69 -5.37 3.60
C PHE A 172 9.07 -5.26 2.91
N ARG A 173 10.06 -5.91 3.41
CA ARG A 173 11.42 -5.91 2.89
C ARG A 173 11.80 -7.28 2.34
N SER A 174 12.41 -7.32 1.14
CA SER A 174 12.87 -8.56 0.52
C SER A 174 13.91 -9.25 1.40
N LYS A 175 13.87 -10.58 1.44
CA LYS A 175 14.78 -11.43 2.24
C LYS A 175 14.70 -11.21 3.77
N HIS A 176 13.71 -10.45 4.25
CA HIS A 176 13.42 -10.27 5.67
C HIS A 176 12.12 -10.99 6.05
N SER A 177 12.00 -11.36 7.31
CA SER A 177 10.83 -12.09 7.83
C SER A 177 10.58 -11.76 9.30
N THR A 178 9.42 -12.16 9.80
CA THR A 178 9.10 -12.08 11.23
C THR A 178 10.07 -12.90 12.09
N ASN A 179 10.61 -14.01 11.55
CA ASN A 179 11.61 -14.81 12.26
C ASN A 179 12.91 -14.01 12.47
N HIS A 180 13.36 -13.24 11.47
CA HIS A 180 14.53 -12.36 11.64
C HIS A 180 14.29 -11.30 12.70
N ALA A 181 13.09 -10.72 12.76
CA ALA A 181 12.72 -9.75 13.80
C ALA A 181 12.76 -10.40 15.21
N LEU A 182 12.21 -11.62 15.35
CA LEU A 182 12.22 -12.37 16.59
C LEU A 182 13.64 -12.75 17.02
N THR A 183 14.47 -13.22 16.09
CA THR A 183 15.86 -13.54 16.36
C THR A 183 16.63 -12.32 16.85
N SER A 184 16.51 -11.19 16.15
CA SER A 184 17.15 -9.92 16.57
C SER A 184 16.69 -9.49 17.97
N LEU A 185 15.40 -9.60 18.26
CA LEU A 185 14.85 -9.30 19.60
C LEU A 185 15.43 -10.22 20.66
N THR A 186 15.43 -11.54 20.40
CA THR A 186 15.91 -12.55 21.35
C THR A 186 17.40 -12.37 21.65
N GLU A 187 18.21 -12.14 20.60
CA GLU A 187 19.65 -11.89 20.74
C GLU A 187 19.92 -10.62 21.58
N THR A 188 19.15 -9.56 21.37
CA THR A 188 19.30 -8.34 22.17
C THR A 188 18.97 -8.57 23.63
N ILE A 189 17.93 -9.36 23.93
CA ILE A 189 17.57 -9.72 25.31
C ILE A 189 18.66 -10.60 25.94
N ARG A 190 19.12 -11.63 25.21
CA ARG A 190 20.19 -12.53 25.66
C ARG A 190 21.46 -11.74 26.01
N HIS A 191 21.90 -10.86 25.11
CA HIS A 191 23.08 -10.04 25.33
C HIS A 191 22.95 -9.14 26.58
N ALA A 192 21.77 -8.58 26.85
CA ALA A 192 21.53 -7.80 28.06
C ALA A 192 21.66 -8.67 29.31
N LEU A 193 21.06 -9.86 29.32
CA LEU A 193 21.12 -10.79 30.46
C LEU A 193 22.55 -11.31 30.72
N ASP A 194 23.28 -11.68 29.66
CA ASP A 194 24.67 -12.14 29.74
C ASP A 194 25.60 -11.08 30.36
N ASN A 195 25.26 -9.80 30.16
CA ASN A 195 26.00 -8.68 30.78
C ASN A 195 25.39 -8.18 32.11
N SER A 196 24.53 -8.97 32.74
CA SER A 196 23.84 -8.62 33.99
C SER A 196 23.02 -7.32 33.90
N ASN A 197 22.53 -6.98 32.73
CA ASN A 197 21.68 -5.82 32.48
C ASN A 197 20.20 -6.22 32.40
N PHE A 198 19.32 -5.24 32.62
CA PHE A 198 17.89 -5.41 32.40
C PHE A 198 17.52 -5.12 30.94
N ALA A 199 16.61 -5.90 30.39
CA ALA A 199 16.02 -5.64 29.10
C ALA A 199 14.56 -5.20 29.26
N CYS A 200 14.21 -4.04 28.72
CA CYS A 200 12.83 -3.56 28.63
C CYS A 200 12.44 -3.36 27.16
N ARG A 201 11.26 -3.83 26.75
CA ARG A 201 10.74 -3.67 25.39
C ARG A 201 9.35 -3.10 25.43
N ILE A 202 9.11 -2.13 24.53
CA ILE A 202 7.81 -1.51 24.34
C ILE A 202 7.34 -1.88 22.94
N PHE A 203 6.15 -2.48 22.86
CA PHE A 203 5.49 -2.81 21.59
C PHE A 203 4.42 -1.77 21.33
N VAL A 204 4.47 -1.15 20.13
CA VAL A 204 3.50 -0.15 19.69
C VAL A 204 2.78 -0.71 18.48
N ASP A 205 1.44 -0.72 18.51
CA ASP A 205 0.59 -1.13 17.39
C ASP A 205 -0.25 0.06 16.91
N PHE A 206 -0.20 0.35 15.63
CA PHE A 206 -0.97 1.44 15.04
C PHE A 206 -2.32 0.92 14.52
N GLN A 207 -3.39 1.49 15.04
CA GLN A 207 -4.72 1.19 14.55
C GLN A 207 -4.88 1.70 13.12
N LYS A 208 -5.15 0.77 12.17
CA LYS A 208 -5.36 1.09 10.75
C LYS A 208 -4.24 1.95 10.13
N ALA A 209 -3.00 1.55 10.37
CA ALA A 209 -1.81 2.28 9.98
C ALA A 209 -1.81 2.78 8.51
N PHE A 210 -2.33 2.00 7.56
CA PHE A 210 -2.39 2.40 6.15
C PHE A 210 -3.49 3.41 5.85
N ASP A 211 -4.63 3.34 6.55
CA ASP A 211 -5.78 4.22 6.33
C ASP A 211 -5.55 5.62 6.94
N THR A 212 -4.57 5.75 7.84
CA THR A 212 -4.25 7.00 8.57
C THR A 212 -2.99 7.70 8.06
N VAL A 213 -2.41 7.23 6.95
CA VAL A 213 -1.23 7.89 6.35
C VAL A 213 -1.61 9.26 5.80
N ASP A 214 -0.92 10.30 6.28
CA ASP A 214 -1.00 11.62 5.69
C ASP A 214 -0.24 11.63 4.35
N HIS A 215 -0.96 11.86 3.25
CA HIS A 215 -0.40 11.79 1.91
C HIS A 215 0.56 12.95 1.61
N ASP A 216 0.35 14.14 2.19
CA ASP A 216 1.25 15.28 2.00
C ASP A 216 2.59 15.03 2.71
N ILE A 217 2.54 14.49 3.93
CA ILE A 217 3.75 14.06 4.64
C ILE A 217 4.47 12.96 3.87
N LEU A 218 3.74 11.98 3.33
CA LEU A 218 4.32 10.91 2.52
C LEU A 218 5.04 11.47 1.27
N LEU A 219 4.41 12.37 0.52
CA LEU A 219 4.99 12.98 -0.67
C LEU A 219 6.22 13.83 -0.34
N ASN A 220 6.19 14.57 0.77
CA ASN A 220 7.35 15.33 1.25
C ASN A 220 8.52 14.41 1.66
N LYS A 221 8.22 13.26 2.30
CA LYS A 221 9.25 12.24 2.59
C LYS A 221 9.85 11.65 1.33
N LEU A 222 9.02 11.32 0.34
CA LEU A 222 9.48 10.83 -0.96
C LEU A 222 10.38 11.86 -1.64
N GLU A 223 10.02 13.15 -1.60
CA GLU A 223 10.85 14.23 -2.14
C GLU A 223 12.20 14.35 -1.41
N HIS A 224 12.21 14.23 -0.09
CA HIS A 224 13.44 14.23 0.72
C HIS A 224 14.37 13.09 0.28
N TYR A 225 13.84 11.90 0.04
CA TYR A 225 14.59 10.73 -0.42
C TYR A 225 14.80 10.66 -1.94
N GLY A 226 14.66 11.76 -2.66
CA GLY A 226 15.05 11.86 -4.06
C GLY A 226 13.93 11.66 -5.07
N VAL A 227 12.71 11.34 -4.67
CA VAL A 227 11.56 11.22 -5.58
C VAL A 227 10.99 12.61 -5.86
N ARG A 228 11.50 13.27 -6.91
CA ARG A 228 11.21 14.69 -7.23
C ARG A 228 10.60 14.86 -8.62
N GLY A 229 10.05 16.02 -8.88
CA GLY A 229 9.50 16.41 -10.18
C GLY A 229 8.44 15.43 -10.68
N ARG A 230 8.55 14.99 -11.94
CA ARG A 230 7.55 14.09 -12.56
C ARG A 230 7.28 12.81 -11.80
N ALA A 231 8.28 12.25 -11.13
CA ALA A 231 8.10 11.06 -10.30
C ALA A 231 7.21 11.37 -9.08
N ASN A 232 7.45 12.51 -8.41
CA ASN A 232 6.59 12.94 -7.30
C ASN A 232 5.18 13.28 -7.79
N ASP A 233 5.04 13.95 -8.94
CA ASP A 233 3.75 14.24 -9.57
C ASP A 233 2.95 12.94 -9.85
N TRP A 234 3.65 11.88 -10.27
CA TRP A 234 3.03 10.58 -10.49
C TRP A 234 2.48 9.99 -9.20
N PHE A 235 3.25 10.00 -8.10
CA PHE A 235 2.77 9.55 -6.78
C PHE A 235 1.64 10.43 -6.25
N LYS A 236 1.70 11.72 -6.46
CA LYS A 236 0.62 12.66 -6.13
C LYS A 236 -0.66 12.34 -6.92
N SER A 237 -0.51 12.04 -8.23
CA SER A 237 -1.62 11.62 -9.08
C SER A 237 -2.19 10.26 -8.66
N TYR A 238 -1.33 9.29 -8.28
CA TYR A 238 -1.73 7.98 -7.80
C TYR A 238 -2.52 8.07 -6.49
N ASN A 239 -2.04 8.86 -5.52
CA ASN A 239 -2.67 9.03 -4.22
C ASN A 239 -3.97 9.86 -4.24
N LYS A 240 -4.24 10.60 -5.33
CA LYS A 240 -5.52 11.32 -5.48
C LYS A 240 -6.65 10.34 -5.65
N SER A 241 -7.50 10.26 -4.64
CA SER A 241 -8.84 9.64 -4.58
C SER A 241 -8.98 8.36 -5.42
N ILE A 242 -8.74 7.21 -4.80
CA ILE A 242 -9.26 5.94 -5.32
C ILE A 242 -10.76 6.00 -5.15
N THR A 243 -11.52 5.97 -6.25
CA THR A 243 -12.98 5.88 -6.20
C THR A 243 -13.35 4.49 -5.73
N VAL A 244 -14.04 4.42 -4.59
CA VAL A 244 -14.42 3.17 -3.93
C VAL A 244 -15.85 2.83 -4.28
N CYS A 245 -16.07 1.64 -4.84
CA CYS A 245 -17.40 1.03 -4.97
C CYS A 245 -17.44 -0.16 -4.01
N ILE A 246 -18.43 -0.18 -3.10
CA ILE A 246 -18.72 -1.36 -2.28
C ILE A 246 -19.86 -2.11 -2.95
N CYS A 247 -19.63 -3.37 -3.29
CA CYS A 247 -20.64 -4.28 -3.82
C CYS A 247 -21.19 -5.19 -2.72
#